data_39c26a2e09d199a37031070e7d481c4e
#
_entry.id   39c26a2e09d199a37031070e7d481c4e
#
_cell.length_a   1.000
_cell.length_b   1.000
_cell.length_c   1.000
_cell.angle_alpha   90.00
_cell.angle_beta   90.00
_cell.angle_gamma   90.00
#
_symmetry.space_group_name_H-M   'P 1'
#
loop_
_entity.id
_entity.type
_entity.pdbx_description
1 polymer ?
#
loop_
_entity_poly.entity_id
_entity_poly.type
_entity_poly.pdbx_seq_one_letter_code
_entity_poly.pdbx_strand_id
1 'polypeptide(L)'
;MKQQDKSAGQRRFSASALRNLQNAYRALERAVYPHPWLVQGTINVVTPQSPAASVAYTWTRKVRAKTVTVSLSQPQATAFREAIQANRRIQAALSRLRQVSQAVLLAQVPGVTKRRRNVRQNTQAKRVPK
;
A
#
# COMPACT_ATOMS: atom_id res chain seq x y z
N MET A 1 32.61 -19.92 9.36
CA MET A 1 31.74 -19.12 9.52
C MET A 1 30.61 -18.89 8.59
N LYS A 2 29.61 -19.54 8.93
CA LYS A 2 28.41 -19.45 8.15
C LYS A 2 27.80 -18.09 8.15
N GLN A 3 28.05 -17.39 9.22
CA GLN A 3 27.57 -16.01 9.29
C GLN A 3 28.21 -15.15 8.24
N GLN A 4 29.38 -15.54 7.79
CA GLN A 4 30.05 -14.76 6.77
C GLN A 4 29.32 -14.80 5.45
N ASP A 5 28.76 -15.93 5.12
CA ASP A 5 28.01 -16.03 3.87
C ASP A 5 26.82 -15.11 3.89
N LYS A 6 26.10 -15.13 4.98
CA LYS A 6 24.99 -14.23 5.13
C LYS A 6 25.46 -12.79 5.17
N SER A 7 26.58 -12.58 5.83
CA SER A 7 27.14 -11.26 5.88
C SER A 7 27.52 -10.75 4.51
N ALA A 8 28.04 -11.62 3.66
CA ALA A 8 28.37 -11.21 2.30
C ALA A 8 27.16 -10.74 1.53
N GLY A 9 26.05 -11.46 1.68
CA GLY A 9 24.80 -11.01 1.07
C GLY A 9 24.30 -9.73 1.68
N GLN A 10 24.41 -9.62 2.99
CA GLN A 10 23.95 -8.43 3.68
C GLN A 10 24.84 -7.23 3.46
N ARG A 11 26.11 -7.46 3.15
CA ARG A 11 27.02 -6.34 2.88
C ARG A 11 26.62 -5.55 1.66
N ARG A 12 25.77 -6.10 0.82
CA ARG A 12 25.25 -5.35 -0.31
C ARG A 12 24.31 -4.23 0.10
N PHE A 13 23.84 -4.31 1.35
CA PHE A 13 22.88 -3.33 1.83
C PHE A 13 23.54 -2.45 2.88
N SER A 14 23.41 -1.15 2.70
CA SER A 14 23.93 -0.21 3.67
C SER A 14 23.12 -0.30 4.96
N ALA A 15 23.71 0.19 6.05
CA ALA A 15 23.02 0.23 7.32
C ALA A 15 21.78 1.09 7.26
N SER A 16 21.83 2.19 6.52
CA SER A 16 20.67 3.06 6.41
C SER A 16 19.55 2.42 5.62
N ALA A 17 19.89 1.64 4.59
CA ALA A 17 18.89 0.93 3.81
C ALA A 17 18.17 -0.09 4.67
N LEU A 18 18.92 -0.85 5.45
CA LEU A 18 18.32 -1.83 6.36
C LEU A 18 17.45 -1.17 7.42
N ARG A 19 17.90 -0.04 7.92
CA ARG A 19 17.13 0.71 8.91
C ARG A 19 15.81 1.19 8.31
N ASN A 20 15.84 1.68 7.09
CA ASN A 20 14.64 2.13 6.41
C ASN A 20 13.66 1.00 6.21
N LEU A 21 14.16 -0.18 5.85
CA LEU A 21 13.32 -1.37 5.72
C LEU A 21 12.70 -1.74 7.06
N GLN A 22 13.50 -1.76 8.11
CA GLN A 22 12.99 -2.08 9.45
C GLN A 22 11.92 -1.10 9.88
N ASN A 23 12.14 0.18 9.63
CA ASN A 23 11.16 1.19 9.99
C ASN A 23 9.85 0.99 9.23
N ALA A 24 9.94 0.62 7.96
CA ALA A 24 8.74 0.37 7.16
C ALA A 24 7.99 -0.86 7.66
N TYR A 25 8.70 -1.92 8.05
CA TYR A 25 8.08 -3.10 8.64
C TYR A 25 7.40 -2.77 9.96
N ARG A 26 8.05 -1.98 10.80
CA ARG A 26 7.46 -1.60 12.08
C ARG A 26 6.21 -0.77 11.89
N ALA A 27 6.22 0.11 10.89
CA ALA A 27 5.04 0.89 10.59
C ALA A 27 3.89 0.00 10.16
N LEU A 28 4.18 -1.03 9.37
CA LEU A 28 3.17 -1.99 8.96
C LEU A 28 2.63 -2.76 10.16
N GLU A 29 3.51 -3.21 11.05
CA GLU A 29 3.08 -3.90 12.26
C GLU A 29 2.13 -3.04 13.08
N ARG A 30 2.49 -1.77 13.26
CA ARG A 30 1.64 -0.87 14.03
C ARG A 30 0.30 -0.62 13.35
N ALA A 31 0.28 -0.63 12.04
CA ALA A 31 -0.96 -0.42 11.30
C ALA A 31 -1.90 -1.63 11.42
N VAL A 32 -1.31 -2.82 11.47
CA VAL A 32 -2.10 -4.06 11.54
C VAL A 32 -2.65 -4.32 12.93
N TYR A 33 -1.84 -4.08 13.94
CA TYR A 33 -2.06 -4.62 15.26
C TYR A 33 -3.39 -4.27 15.92
N PRO A 34 -3.86 -3.01 15.89
CA PRO A 34 -5.02 -2.66 16.72
C PRO A 34 -6.36 -3.13 16.19
N HIS A 35 -6.45 -3.63 14.96
CA HIS A 35 -7.75 -3.93 14.36
C HIS A 35 -7.81 -5.37 13.89
N PRO A 36 -8.86 -6.09 14.31
CA PRO A 36 -8.98 -7.50 13.94
C PRO A 36 -9.48 -7.74 12.53
N TRP A 37 -10.14 -6.78 11.90
CA TRP A 37 -10.66 -6.98 10.55
C TRP A 37 -10.42 -5.77 9.68
N LEU A 38 -10.43 -6.03 8.39
CA LEU A 38 -10.15 -5.04 7.37
C LEU A 38 -11.24 -5.08 6.32
N VAL A 39 -11.61 -3.90 5.83
CA VAL A 39 -12.62 -3.79 4.80
C VAL A 39 -12.15 -2.77 3.78
N GLN A 40 -12.37 -3.08 2.52
CA GLN A 40 -12.15 -2.13 1.43
C GLN A 40 -13.47 -1.51 1.04
N GLY A 41 -13.42 -0.31 0.47
CA GLY A 41 -14.60 0.32 -0.05
C GLY A 41 -14.86 1.68 0.56
N THR A 42 -16.08 2.15 0.36
CA THR A 42 -16.48 3.48 0.77
C THR A 42 -17.84 3.41 1.46
N ILE A 43 -17.97 4.19 2.53
CA ILE A 43 -19.27 4.34 3.20
C ILE A 43 -19.87 5.65 2.74
N ASN A 44 -21.11 5.58 2.27
CA ASN A 44 -21.87 6.74 1.89
C ASN A 44 -23.00 6.94 2.86
N VAL A 45 -23.25 8.20 3.19
CA VAL A 45 -24.36 8.58 4.04
C VAL A 45 -25.43 9.20 3.15
N VAL A 46 -26.60 8.59 3.18
CA VAL A 46 -27.72 9.12 2.39
C VAL A 46 -28.58 9.95 3.32
N THR A 47 -28.56 11.25 3.09
CA THR A 47 -29.35 12.17 3.89
C THR A 47 -30.82 12.07 3.48
N PRO A 48 -31.71 11.85 4.44
CA PRO A 48 -33.12 11.76 4.09
C PRO A 48 -33.67 13.11 3.63
N GLN A 49 -34.59 13.07 2.70
CA GLN A 49 -35.26 14.28 2.23
C GLN A 49 -36.36 14.70 3.18
N SER A 50 -36.87 13.77 3.95
CA SER A 50 -37.94 14.05 4.90
C SER A 50 -37.36 14.04 6.30
N PRO A 51 -37.75 15.00 7.17
CA PRO A 51 -37.28 15.00 8.56
C PRO A 51 -37.65 13.75 9.33
N ALA A 52 -38.67 13.05 8.90
CA ALA A 52 -39.11 11.84 9.61
C ALA A 52 -38.31 10.62 9.22
N ALA A 53 -37.57 10.68 8.12
CA ALA A 53 -36.80 9.54 7.65
C ALA A 53 -35.47 9.45 8.37
N SER A 54 -34.99 8.23 8.56
CA SER A 54 -33.70 7.97 9.17
C SER A 54 -32.57 8.11 8.13
N VAL A 55 -31.40 8.44 8.63
CA VAL A 55 -30.19 8.45 7.80
C VAL A 55 -29.89 7.02 7.37
N ALA A 56 -29.60 6.86 6.09
CA ALA A 56 -29.24 5.56 5.55
C ALA A 56 -27.75 5.52 5.27
N TYR A 57 -27.16 4.35 5.44
CA TYR A 57 -25.75 4.14 5.16
C TYR A 57 -25.61 3.05 4.14
N THR A 58 -24.67 3.23 3.21
CA THR A 58 -24.38 2.21 2.22
C THR A 58 -22.88 1.99 2.16
N TRP A 59 -22.52 0.76 1.89
CA TRP A 59 -21.13 0.36 1.69
C TRP A 59 -20.98 -0.04 0.23
N THR A 60 -20.05 0.61 -0.46
CA THR A 60 -19.84 0.38 -1.89
C THR A 60 -18.42 -0.09 -2.10
N ARG A 61 -18.28 -1.13 -2.90
CA ARG A 61 -16.98 -1.66 -3.26
C ARG A 61 -17.04 -2.23 -4.67
N LYS A 62 -15.85 -2.45 -5.23
CA LYS A 62 -15.75 -3.09 -6.53
C LYS A 62 -15.43 -4.56 -6.36
N VAL A 63 -16.18 -5.40 -7.03
CA VAL A 63 -15.97 -6.83 -7.07
C VAL A 63 -15.93 -7.24 -8.53
N ARG A 64 -14.75 -7.67 -8.98
CA ARG A 64 -14.56 -8.08 -10.37
C ARG A 64 -15.05 -7.00 -11.33
N ALA A 65 -14.59 -5.77 -11.09
CA ALA A 65 -14.88 -4.62 -11.91
C ALA A 65 -16.34 -4.15 -11.83
N LYS A 66 -17.16 -4.74 -10.98
CA LYS A 66 -18.54 -4.31 -10.79
C LYS A 66 -18.67 -3.63 -9.42
N THR A 67 -19.48 -2.60 -9.40
CA THR A 67 -19.77 -1.91 -8.16
C THR A 67 -20.88 -2.64 -7.41
N VAL A 68 -20.61 -2.99 -6.18
CA VAL A 68 -21.57 -3.66 -5.31
C VAL A 68 -21.87 -2.76 -4.14
N THR A 69 -23.14 -2.56 -3.84
CA THR A 69 -23.59 -1.69 -2.76
C THR A 69 -24.44 -2.48 -1.78
N VAL A 70 -24.16 -2.31 -0.49
CA VAL A 70 -24.88 -2.98 0.58
C VAL A 70 -25.36 -1.94 1.57
N SER A 71 -26.62 -2.04 1.96
CA SER A 71 -27.16 -1.17 2.98
C SER A 71 -26.69 -1.62 4.35
N LEU A 72 -26.34 -0.65 5.18
CA LEU A 72 -25.80 -0.92 6.52
C LEU A 72 -26.65 -0.23 7.56
N SER A 73 -26.75 -0.85 8.73
CA SER A 73 -27.26 -0.17 9.91
C SER A 73 -26.21 0.82 10.41
N GLN A 74 -26.63 1.71 11.32
CA GLN A 74 -25.69 2.65 11.89
C GLN A 74 -24.53 1.96 12.62
N PRO A 75 -24.77 0.95 13.48
CA PRO A 75 -23.64 0.25 14.09
C PRO A 75 -22.73 -0.43 13.08
N GLN A 76 -23.31 -1.01 12.02
CA GLN A 76 -22.49 -1.59 10.97
C GLN A 76 -21.66 -0.54 10.26
N ALA A 77 -22.25 0.62 9.96
CA ALA A 77 -21.53 1.69 9.29
C ALA A 77 -20.32 2.15 10.12
N THR A 78 -20.51 2.26 11.43
CA THR A 78 -19.44 2.64 12.34
C THR A 78 -18.31 1.61 12.29
N ALA A 79 -18.67 0.34 12.42
CA ALA A 79 -17.67 -0.73 12.40
C ALA A 79 -16.96 -0.81 11.05
N PHE A 80 -17.71 -0.66 9.96
CA PHE A 80 -17.12 -0.69 8.63
C PHE A 80 -16.18 0.48 8.40
N ARG A 81 -16.53 1.67 8.90
CA ARG A 81 -15.63 2.82 8.77
C ARG A 81 -14.30 2.58 9.44
N GLU A 82 -14.35 2.02 10.64
CA GLU A 82 -13.11 1.71 11.36
C GLU A 82 -12.29 0.68 10.61
N ALA A 83 -12.95 -0.35 10.08
CA ALA A 83 -12.25 -1.38 9.31
C ALA A 83 -11.68 -0.83 8.02
N ILE A 84 -12.39 0.09 7.36
CA ILE A 84 -11.90 0.72 6.14
C ILE A 84 -10.69 1.59 6.44
N GLN A 85 -10.74 2.35 7.52
CA GLN A 85 -9.59 3.17 7.91
C GLN A 85 -8.39 2.32 8.26
N ALA A 86 -8.63 1.21 8.96
CA ALA A 86 -7.55 0.28 9.27
C ALA A 86 -6.92 -0.27 7.99
N ASN A 87 -7.76 -0.64 7.03
CA ASN A 87 -7.26 -1.14 5.75
C ASN A 87 -6.45 -0.07 5.02
N ARG A 88 -6.91 1.17 5.04
CA ARG A 88 -6.17 2.25 4.39
C ARG A 88 -4.81 2.46 5.02
N ARG A 89 -4.73 2.40 6.35
CA ARG A 89 -3.45 2.55 7.03
C ARG A 89 -2.50 1.41 6.67
N ILE A 90 -3.03 0.20 6.62
CA ILE A 90 -2.22 -0.96 6.25
C ILE A 90 -1.77 -0.86 4.81
N GLN A 91 -2.65 -0.45 3.91
CA GLN A 91 -2.28 -0.30 2.51
C GLN A 91 -1.22 0.78 2.33
N ALA A 92 -1.32 1.88 3.06
CA ALA A 92 -0.32 2.92 2.98
C ALA A 92 1.03 2.42 3.50
N ALA A 93 1.03 1.71 4.62
CA ALA A 93 2.27 1.17 5.17
C ALA A 93 2.88 0.12 4.24
N LEU A 94 2.03 -0.72 3.66
CA LEU A 94 2.49 -1.75 2.73
C LEU A 94 3.06 -1.12 1.46
N SER A 95 2.42 -0.09 0.96
CA SER A 95 2.90 0.64 -0.21
C SER A 95 4.26 1.25 0.05
N ARG A 96 4.45 1.83 1.23
CA ARG A 96 5.75 2.38 1.59
C ARG A 96 6.80 1.29 1.70
N LEU A 97 6.45 0.16 2.28
CA LEU A 97 7.39 -0.96 2.38
C LEU A 97 7.81 -1.42 0.99
N ARG A 98 6.87 -1.49 0.06
CA ARG A 98 7.20 -1.86 -1.32
C ARG A 98 8.14 -0.84 -1.94
N GLN A 99 7.88 0.44 -1.75
CA GLN A 99 8.73 1.49 -2.30
C GLN A 99 10.13 1.42 -1.74
N VAL A 100 10.25 1.26 -0.42
CA VAL A 100 11.56 1.15 0.20
C VAL A 100 12.28 -0.09 -0.30
N SER A 101 11.58 -1.21 -0.39
CA SER A 101 12.17 -2.46 -0.88
C SER A 101 12.70 -2.31 -2.29
N GLN A 102 11.92 -1.72 -3.17
CA GLN A 102 12.35 -1.52 -4.56
C GLN A 102 13.56 -0.62 -4.62
N ALA A 103 13.55 0.47 -3.87
CA ALA A 103 14.67 1.39 -3.88
C ALA A 103 15.94 0.72 -3.37
N VAL A 104 15.81 -0.06 -2.29
CA VAL A 104 16.97 -0.76 -1.75
C VAL A 104 17.51 -1.77 -2.75
N LEU A 105 16.64 -2.56 -3.34
CA LEU A 105 17.09 -3.58 -4.29
C LEU A 105 17.75 -2.96 -5.51
N LEU A 106 17.18 -1.88 -6.03
CA LEU A 106 17.76 -1.25 -7.21
C LEU A 106 19.09 -0.58 -6.92
N ALA A 107 19.25 -0.03 -5.72
CA ALA A 107 20.46 0.69 -5.36
C ALA A 107 21.55 -0.23 -4.87
N GLN A 108 21.21 -1.31 -4.18
CA GLN A 108 22.18 -2.12 -3.45
C GLN A 108 22.54 -3.43 -4.13
N VAL A 109 21.65 -3.95 -4.97
CA VAL A 109 21.92 -5.20 -5.67
C VAL A 109 22.49 -4.84 -7.05
N PRO A 110 23.60 -5.47 -7.48
CA PRO A 110 24.19 -5.12 -8.76
C PRO A 110 23.22 -5.31 -9.92
N GLY A 111 23.17 -4.32 -10.78
CA GLY A 111 22.29 -4.35 -11.93
C GLY A 111 23.00 -4.85 -13.18
N VAL A 112 22.25 -4.87 -14.27
CA VAL A 112 22.81 -5.26 -15.54
C VAL A 112 23.44 -4.05 -16.21
N THR A 113 24.54 -4.29 -16.90
CA THR A 113 25.25 -3.21 -17.58
C THR A 113 24.37 -2.54 -18.62
N LYS A 114 23.56 -3.31 -19.30
CA LYS A 114 22.71 -2.79 -20.36
C LYS A 114 21.60 -1.88 -19.85
N ARG A 115 21.33 -1.91 -18.56
CA ARG A 115 20.24 -1.10 -18.01
C ARG A 115 20.45 0.39 -18.29
N ARG A 116 21.66 0.87 -18.11
CA ARG A 116 21.95 2.27 -18.38
C ARG A 116 21.74 2.62 -19.83
N ARG A 117 22.22 1.75 -20.71
CA ARG A 117 22.05 1.98 -22.15
C ARG A 117 20.57 2.07 -22.51
N ASN A 118 19.81 1.15 -21.97
CA ASN A 118 18.39 1.13 -22.27
C ASN A 118 17.71 2.41 -21.83
N VAL A 119 18.08 2.91 -20.68
CA VAL A 119 17.51 4.15 -20.20
C VAL A 119 17.83 5.30 -21.13
N ARG A 120 19.09 5.38 -21.56
CA ARG A 120 19.51 6.43 -22.50
C ARG A 120 18.78 6.33 -23.81
N GLN A 121 18.67 5.13 -24.34
CA GLN A 121 18.00 4.92 -25.61
C GLN A 121 16.54 5.30 -25.52
N ASN A 122 15.91 4.97 -24.43
CA ASN A 122 14.52 5.34 -24.23
C ASN A 122 14.36 6.85 -24.20
N THR A 123 15.28 7.52 -23.56
CA THR A 123 15.23 8.97 -23.50
C THR A 123 15.35 9.57 -24.88
N GLN A 124 16.29 9.05 -25.65
CA GLN A 124 16.49 9.55 -27.01
C GLN A 124 15.29 9.22 -27.89
N ALA A 125 14.76 8.03 -27.74
CA ALA A 125 13.61 7.64 -28.53
C ALA A 125 12.42 8.55 -28.26
N LYS A 126 12.27 9.00 -27.07
CA LYS A 126 11.18 9.92 -26.75
C LYS A 126 11.38 11.27 -27.40
N ARG A 127 12.61 11.67 -27.62
CA ARG A 127 12.89 12.95 -28.26
C ARG A 127 12.71 12.88 -29.76
N VAL A 128 13.14 11.78 -30.33
CA VAL A 128 13.19 11.67 -31.77
C VAL A 128 11.84 11.87 -32.46
N PRO A 129 10.75 11.29 -31.95
CA PRO A 129 9.46 11.41 -32.63
C PRO A 129 8.89 12.81 -32.71
N LYS A 130 9.56 13.73 -32.19
CA LYS A 130 9.08 15.10 -32.32
C LYS A 130 9.56 15.73 -33.62
#